data_b6ba9d513a9ef2e1252b5f1f6492a2d9
#
_entry.id   b6ba9d513a9ef2e1252b5f1f6492a2d9
#
_cell.length_a   1.000
_cell.length_b   1.000
_cell.length_c   1.000
_cell.angle_alpha   90.00
_cell.angle_beta   90.00
_cell.angle_gamma   90.00
#
_symmetry.space_group_name_H-M   'P 1'
#
loop_
_entity.id
_entity.type
_entity.pdbx_description
1 polymer ?
#
loop_
_entity_poly.entity_id
_entity_poly.type
_entity_poly.pdbx_seq_one_letter_code
_entity_poly.pdbx_strand_id
1 'polypeptide(L)'
;MNEQVTNILNQNITKTAKIQQLLLLGYTRRQVADLVTNGNYGFVQNVYKKMLEAGSFNQSAITYTEIDYTFNRRFGVEIEAYNCDRNHLAQELREAGIEVAVEGYNHNTSNHWKLVTDSSLTGNNTFELVSPILEGESGLQQLQNLWNNLEKREK
;
A
#
# COMPACT_ATOMS: atom_id res chain seq x y z
N MET A 1 -7.00 19.64 7.35
CA MET A 1 -7.50 19.71 5.96
C MET A 1 -6.89 20.94 5.34
N ASN A 2 -6.34 20.85 4.13
CA ASN A 2 -5.70 21.98 3.46
C ASN A 2 -6.76 23.06 3.16
N GLU A 3 -6.42 24.36 3.36
CA GLU A 3 -7.30 25.49 3.12
C GLU A 3 -7.89 25.51 1.70
N GLN A 4 -7.11 25.15 0.69
CA GLN A 4 -7.56 25.05 -0.70
C GLN A 4 -8.69 24.02 -0.87
N VAL A 5 -8.59 22.86 -0.21
CA VAL A 5 -9.64 21.82 -0.26
C VAL A 5 -10.92 22.33 0.39
N THR A 6 -10.80 22.95 1.56
CA THR A 6 -11.95 23.54 2.26
C THR A 6 -12.64 24.60 1.40
N ASN A 7 -11.87 25.44 0.73
CA ASN A 7 -12.40 26.45 -0.18
C ASN A 7 -13.16 25.81 -1.36
N ILE A 8 -12.61 24.76 -2.00
CA ILE A 8 -13.28 24.07 -3.10
C ILE A 8 -14.58 23.39 -2.63
N LEU A 9 -14.55 22.73 -1.48
CA LEU A 9 -15.72 22.04 -0.94
C LEU A 9 -16.86 23.01 -0.59
N ASN A 10 -16.53 24.22 -0.15
CA ASN A 10 -17.49 25.27 0.23
C ASN A 10 -18.00 26.09 -0.97
N GLN A 11 -17.40 25.95 -2.16
CA GLN A 11 -17.90 26.66 -3.35
C GLN A 11 -19.30 26.20 -3.75
N ASN A 12 -20.11 27.12 -4.23
CA ASN A 12 -21.43 26.82 -4.77
C ASN A 12 -21.35 26.39 -6.25
N ILE A 13 -20.66 25.26 -6.49
CA ILE A 13 -20.46 24.65 -7.79
C ILE A 13 -20.92 23.19 -7.77
N THR A 14 -21.05 22.60 -8.95
CA THR A 14 -21.48 21.19 -9.08
C THR A 14 -20.48 20.23 -8.46
N LYS A 15 -20.94 19.04 -8.04
CA LYS A 15 -20.06 17.96 -7.58
C LYS A 15 -18.99 17.62 -8.61
N THR A 16 -19.36 17.58 -9.89
CA THR A 16 -18.44 17.32 -11.00
C THR A 16 -17.32 18.37 -11.04
N ALA A 17 -17.65 19.65 -10.91
CA ALA A 17 -16.67 20.73 -10.90
C ALA A 17 -15.71 20.64 -9.69
N LYS A 18 -16.23 20.30 -8.50
CA LYS A 18 -15.40 20.06 -7.31
C LYS A 18 -14.42 18.90 -7.53
N ILE A 19 -14.91 17.79 -8.11
CA ILE A 19 -14.10 16.62 -8.45
C ILE A 19 -12.98 17.02 -9.42
N GLN A 20 -13.31 17.76 -10.49
CA GLN A 20 -12.35 18.20 -11.48
C GLN A 20 -11.24 19.05 -10.85
N GLN A 21 -11.60 20.01 -10.03
CA GLN A 21 -10.63 20.89 -9.35
C GLN A 21 -9.71 20.10 -8.42
N LEU A 22 -10.24 19.16 -7.64
CA LEU A 22 -9.44 18.34 -6.73
C LEU A 22 -8.52 17.37 -7.48
N LEU A 23 -8.98 16.78 -8.58
CA LEU A 23 -8.14 15.92 -9.43
C LEU A 23 -7.00 16.72 -10.08
N LEU A 24 -7.26 17.95 -10.52
CA LEU A 24 -6.22 18.85 -11.07
C LEU A 24 -5.21 19.30 -10.01
N LEU A 25 -5.60 19.36 -8.75
CA LEU A 25 -4.69 19.60 -7.62
C LEU A 25 -3.86 18.36 -7.24
N GLY A 26 -4.05 17.22 -7.93
CA GLY A 26 -3.28 16.01 -7.69
C GLY A 26 -3.87 15.03 -6.67
N TYR A 27 -5.09 15.28 -6.17
CA TYR A 27 -5.76 14.33 -5.28
C TYR A 27 -6.08 13.03 -6.01
N THR A 28 -5.91 11.90 -5.33
CA THR A 28 -6.28 10.60 -5.89
C THR A 28 -7.79 10.47 -6.04
N ARG A 29 -8.23 9.64 -6.99
CA ARG A 29 -9.67 9.38 -7.21
C ARG A 29 -10.38 8.89 -5.94
N ARG A 30 -9.69 8.12 -5.09
CA ARG A 30 -10.24 7.64 -3.82
C ARG A 30 -10.45 8.79 -2.84
N GLN A 31 -9.44 9.63 -2.65
CA GLN A 31 -9.54 10.80 -1.80
C GLN A 31 -10.66 11.74 -2.21
N VAL A 32 -10.77 11.98 -3.53
CA VAL A 32 -11.84 12.83 -4.08
C VAL A 32 -13.23 12.20 -3.87
N ALA A 33 -13.33 10.88 -3.98
CA ALA A 33 -14.59 10.17 -3.70
C ALA A 33 -15.03 10.35 -2.25
N ASP A 34 -14.11 10.23 -1.32
CA ASP A 34 -14.41 10.40 0.11
C ASP A 34 -14.79 11.86 0.44
N LEU A 35 -14.12 12.83 -0.18
CA LEU A 35 -14.35 14.26 0.07
C LEU A 35 -15.65 14.81 -0.55
N VAL A 36 -16.03 14.36 -1.74
CA VAL A 36 -17.10 14.99 -2.54
C VAL A 36 -18.33 14.12 -2.71
N THR A 37 -18.16 12.80 -2.77
CA THR A 37 -19.24 11.87 -3.15
C THR A 37 -19.57 10.84 -2.08
N ASN A 38 -19.09 11.03 -0.86
CA ASN A 38 -19.29 10.11 0.25
C ASN A 38 -18.86 8.66 -0.09
N GLY A 39 -17.71 8.53 -0.73
CA GLY A 39 -17.11 7.24 -1.09
C GLY A 39 -17.58 6.67 -2.45
N ASN A 40 -18.43 7.36 -3.22
CA ASN A 40 -18.83 6.88 -4.54
C ASN A 40 -17.69 7.01 -5.56
N TYR A 41 -16.80 6.03 -5.55
CA TYR A 41 -15.64 5.96 -6.43
C TYR A 41 -16.01 5.90 -7.92
N GLY A 42 -17.09 5.19 -8.28
CA GLY A 42 -17.53 5.05 -9.66
C GLY A 42 -17.88 6.38 -10.32
N PHE A 43 -18.51 7.29 -9.57
CA PHE A 43 -18.80 8.63 -10.07
C PHE A 43 -17.51 9.43 -10.36
N VAL A 44 -16.55 9.40 -9.46
CA VAL A 44 -15.25 10.08 -9.64
C VAL A 44 -14.46 9.46 -10.78
N GLN A 45 -14.48 8.14 -10.91
CA GLN A 45 -13.84 7.42 -12.02
C GLN A 45 -14.38 7.85 -13.39
N ASN A 46 -15.68 8.04 -13.51
CA ASN A 46 -16.31 8.50 -14.76
C ASN A 46 -15.90 9.93 -15.10
N VAL A 47 -15.82 10.82 -14.10
CA VAL A 47 -15.33 12.20 -14.29
C VAL A 47 -13.86 12.19 -14.72
N TYR A 48 -13.02 11.42 -14.03
CA TYR A 48 -11.60 11.28 -14.36
C TYR A 48 -11.37 10.78 -15.79
N LYS A 49 -12.12 9.75 -16.22
CA LYS A 49 -12.04 9.21 -17.56
C LYS A 49 -12.35 10.29 -18.63
N LYS A 50 -13.41 11.06 -18.42
CA LYS A 50 -13.78 12.17 -19.32
C LYS A 50 -12.70 13.26 -19.35
N MET A 51 -12.06 13.55 -18.22
CA MET A 51 -10.95 14.51 -18.17
C MET A 51 -9.71 14.01 -18.93
N LEU A 52 -9.40 12.71 -18.85
CA LEU A 52 -8.33 12.10 -19.64
C LEU A 52 -8.62 12.19 -21.15
N GLU A 53 -9.84 11.83 -21.56
CA GLU A 53 -10.28 11.89 -22.97
C GLU A 53 -10.24 13.33 -23.51
N ALA A 54 -10.54 14.31 -22.67
CA ALA A 54 -10.48 15.74 -23.01
C ALA A 54 -9.07 16.34 -22.96
N GLY A 55 -8.04 15.57 -22.54
CA GLY A 55 -6.68 16.07 -22.38
C GLY A 55 -6.50 17.09 -21.25
N SER A 56 -7.34 17.02 -20.23
CA SER A 56 -7.36 17.99 -19.11
C SER A 56 -6.13 17.86 -18.19
N PHE A 57 -5.40 16.76 -18.24
CA PHE A 57 -4.19 16.54 -17.46
C PHE A 57 -2.96 16.82 -18.32
N ASN A 58 -2.34 17.99 -18.13
CA ASN A 58 -1.04 18.30 -18.73
C ASN A 58 0.05 17.71 -17.82
N GLN A 59 0.83 16.75 -18.31
CA GLN A 59 1.88 16.07 -17.52
C GLN A 59 2.92 17.00 -16.91
N SER A 60 3.06 18.22 -17.42
CA SER A 60 4.01 19.22 -16.91
C SER A 60 3.47 20.09 -15.77
N ALA A 61 2.19 19.98 -15.41
CA ALA A 61 1.55 20.81 -14.39
C ALA A 61 1.12 20.02 -13.13
N ILE A 62 1.48 18.75 -13.02
CA ILE A 62 1.25 17.99 -11.78
C ILE A 62 2.29 18.43 -10.76
N THR A 63 2.03 19.55 -10.14
CA THR A 63 2.67 19.88 -8.86
C THR A 63 2.04 18.92 -7.86
N TYR A 64 2.78 17.87 -7.48
CA TYR A 64 2.44 17.05 -6.33
C TYR A 64 2.48 17.99 -5.12
N THR A 65 1.35 18.57 -4.76
CA THR A 65 1.19 19.09 -3.40
C THR A 65 1.38 17.87 -2.49
N GLU A 66 2.43 17.88 -1.71
CA GLU A 66 2.65 16.91 -0.64
C GLU A 66 1.38 16.93 0.23
N ILE A 67 0.47 15.99 -0.06
CA ILE A 67 -0.66 15.75 0.81
C ILE A 67 -0.02 15.01 1.98
N ASP A 68 -0.04 15.64 3.13
CA ASP A 68 0.34 15.01 4.39
C ASP A 68 -0.68 13.89 4.70
N TYR A 69 -0.52 12.80 3.95
CA TYR A 69 -1.31 11.60 4.11
C TYR A 69 -0.54 10.72 5.06
N THR A 70 -0.69 10.97 6.35
CA THR A 70 -0.17 10.06 7.38
C THR A 70 -0.92 8.74 7.25
N PHE A 71 -0.28 7.78 6.58
CA PHE A 71 -0.74 6.42 6.56
C PHE A 71 -0.49 5.82 7.95
N ASN A 72 -1.56 5.63 8.73
CA ASN A 72 -1.51 5.15 10.10
C ASN A 72 -2.28 3.84 10.33
N ARG A 73 -2.61 3.12 9.26
CA ARG A 73 -3.33 1.84 9.36
C ARG A 73 -2.40 0.72 9.84
N ARG A 74 -2.99 -0.21 10.56
CA ARG A 74 -2.37 -1.52 10.84
C ARG A 74 -2.66 -2.48 9.70
N PHE A 75 -1.67 -3.29 9.35
CA PHE A 75 -1.80 -4.29 8.30
C PHE A 75 -0.85 -5.47 8.58
N GLY A 76 -1.13 -6.60 7.94
CA GLY A 76 -0.26 -7.77 7.90
C GLY A 76 0.01 -8.16 6.46
N VAL A 77 1.11 -8.86 6.24
CA VAL A 77 1.52 -9.39 4.94
C VAL A 77 1.91 -10.85 5.10
N GLU A 78 1.44 -11.68 4.19
CA GLU A 78 1.81 -13.08 4.06
C GLU A 78 2.40 -13.28 2.67
N ILE A 79 3.57 -13.90 2.59
CA ILE A 79 4.28 -14.18 1.33
C ILE A 79 4.49 -15.67 1.23
N GLU A 80 3.87 -16.30 0.26
CA GLU A 80 4.07 -17.70 -0.05
C GLU A 80 5.41 -17.91 -0.75
N ALA A 81 6.17 -18.91 -0.32
CA ALA A 81 7.47 -19.25 -0.88
C ALA A 81 7.55 -20.75 -1.24
N TYR A 82 8.24 -21.01 -2.34
CA TYR A 82 8.41 -22.35 -2.93
C TYR A 82 9.87 -22.62 -3.25
N ASN A 83 10.27 -23.88 -3.20
CA ASN A 83 11.61 -24.32 -3.60
C ASN A 83 12.77 -23.61 -2.89
N CYS A 84 12.54 -23.15 -1.67
CA CYS A 84 13.52 -22.45 -0.85
C CYS A 84 13.66 -23.14 0.51
N ASP A 85 14.89 -23.30 1.00
CA ASP A 85 15.10 -23.78 2.36
C ASP A 85 14.75 -22.69 3.38
N ARG A 86 13.77 -23.01 4.21
CA ARG A 86 13.21 -22.08 5.21
C ARG A 86 14.23 -21.64 6.26
N ASN A 87 15.09 -22.56 6.71
CA ASN A 87 16.09 -22.27 7.73
C ASN A 87 17.22 -21.41 7.15
N HIS A 88 17.61 -21.68 5.91
CA HIS A 88 18.60 -20.88 5.21
C HIS A 88 18.10 -19.45 4.98
N LEU A 89 16.86 -19.29 4.52
CA LEU A 89 16.25 -17.96 4.37
C LEU A 89 16.19 -17.21 5.71
N ALA A 90 15.81 -17.89 6.79
CA ALA A 90 15.79 -17.28 8.12
C ALA A 90 17.16 -16.77 8.56
N GLN A 91 18.22 -17.53 8.27
CA GLN A 91 19.59 -17.13 8.59
C GLN A 91 19.98 -15.86 7.81
N GLU A 92 19.76 -15.85 6.50
CA GLU A 92 20.09 -14.70 5.64
C GLU A 92 19.34 -13.43 6.05
N LEU A 93 18.07 -13.54 6.40
CA LEU A 93 17.28 -12.39 6.88
C LEU A 93 17.80 -11.85 8.21
N ARG A 94 18.20 -12.74 9.13
CA ARG A 94 18.81 -12.33 10.40
C ARG A 94 20.17 -11.65 10.21
N GLU A 95 20.99 -12.15 9.29
CA GLU A 95 22.27 -11.53 8.91
C GLU A 95 22.06 -10.13 8.29
N ALA A 96 20.92 -9.93 7.61
CA ALA A 96 20.49 -8.62 7.10
C ALA A 96 19.86 -7.71 8.17
N GLY A 97 19.80 -8.15 9.43
CA GLY A 97 19.23 -7.38 10.54
C GLY A 97 17.71 -7.45 10.66
N ILE A 98 17.07 -8.40 9.98
CA ILE A 98 15.63 -8.64 10.06
C ILE A 98 15.37 -9.73 11.10
N GLU A 99 14.65 -9.40 12.17
CA GLU A 99 14.27 -10.37 13.18
C GLU A 99 13.20 -11.33 12.63
N VAL A 100 13.55 -12.61 12.55
CA VAL A 100 12.68 -13.64 12.01
C VAL A 100 12.79 -14.94 12.81
N ALA A 101 11.66 -15.57 13.10
CA ALA A 101 11.58 -16.90 13.72
C ALA A 101 11.15 -17.97 12.70
N VAL A 102 11.57 -19.22 12.93
CA VAL A 102 11.08 -20.39 12.20
C VAL A 102 10.16 -21.15 13.13
N GLU A 103 8.89 -21.26 12.75
CA GLU A 103 7.85 -21.84 13.59
C GLU A 103 7.05 -22.91 12.82
N GLY A 104 6.33 -23.76 13.57
CA GLY A 104 5.31 -24.61 12.99
C GLY A 104 4.07 -23.81 12.61
N TYR A 105 3.09 -24.47 11.99
CA TYR A 105 1.80 -23.86 11.64
C TYR A 105 1.14 -23.18 12.84
N ASN A 106 0.92 -21.89 12.72
CA ASN A 106 0.14 -21.12 13.70
C ASN A 106 -0.33 -19.78 13.11
N HIS A 107 -1.46 -19.28 13.62
CA HIS A 107 -2.02 -17.97 13.27
C HIS A 107 -1.81 -16.91 14.37
N ASN A 108 -0.89 -17.15 15.31
CA ASN A 108 -0.65 -16.19 16.38
C ASN A 108 0.02 -14.93 15.83
N THR A 109 -0.43 -13.78 16.27
CA THR A 109 0.27 -12.53 16.01
C THR A 109 1.62 -12.51 16.73
N SER A 110 2.63 -11.94 16.06
CA SER A 110 3.98 -11.84 16.55
C SER A 110 4.48 -10.40 16.43
N ASN A 111 5.50 -10.03 17.17
CA ASN A 111 6.21 -8.76 17.03
C ASN A 111 7.45 -8.85 16.12
N HIS A 112 7.69 -10.01 15.53
CA HIS A 112 8.76 -10.30 14.59
C HIS A 112 8.20 -11.04 13.37
N TRP A 113 8.95 -11.08 12.29
CA TRP A 113 8.65 -11.91 11.13
C TRP A 113 8.75 -13.38 11.49
N LYS A 114 7.94 -14.22 10.87
CA LYS A 114 8.01 -15.67 11.08
C LYS A 114 7.85 -16.44 9.78
N LEU A 115 8.56 -17.54 9.69
CA LEU A 115 8.46 -18.51 8.61
C LEU A 115 7.69 -19.72 9.13
N VAL A 116 6.47 -19.91 8.66
CA VAL A 116 5.56 -20.95 9.12
C VAL A 116 5.27 -21.97 8.02
N THR A 117 4.96 -23.19 8.41
CA THR A 117 4.44 -24.19 7.48
C THR A 117 2.96 -23.96 7.24
N ASP A 118 2.52 -24.07 6.01
CA ASP A 118 1.11 -24.08 5.65
C ASP A 118 0.78 -25.35 4.85
N SER A 119 -0.21 -26.08 5.31
CA SER A 119 -0.69 -27.31 4.66
C SER A 119 -1.51 -27.07 3.39
N SER A 120 -1.95 -25.84 3.14
CA SER A 120 -2.65 -25.45 1.92
C SER A 120 -1.70 -25.32 0.72
N LEU A 121 -0.42 -25.06 1.01
CA LEU A 121 0.61 -24.95 -0.03
C LEU A 121 1.03 -26.33 -0.54
N THR A 122 1.01 -26.49 -1.85
CA THR A 122 1.42 -27.72 -2.53
C THR A 122 2.76 -27.53 -3.21
N GLY A 123 3.67 -28.47 -3.04
CA GLY A 123 5.01 -28.42 -3.63
C GLY A 123 6.12 -28.80 -2.65
N ASN A 124 7.36 -28.71 -3.11
CA ASN A 124 8.52 -28.98 -2.28
C ASN A 124 8.99 -27.72 -1.57
N ASN A 125 9.37 -27.86 -0.29
CA ASN A 125 9.89 -26.75 0.50
C ASN A 125 8.98 -25.49 0.43
N THR A 126 7.71 -25.68 0.74
CA THR A 126 6.71 -24.60 0.79
C THR A 126 6.58 -24.07 2.21
N PHE A 127 6.44 -22.77 2.33
CA PHE A 127 6.19 -22.08 3.61
C PHE A 127 5.63 -20.68 3.36
N GLU A 128 5.14 -20.06 4.40
CA GLU A 128 4.73 -18.65 4.40
C GLU A 128 5.70 -17.83 5.23
N LEU A 129 6.03 -16.66 4.72
CA LEU A 129 6.69 -15.60 5.47
C LEU A 129 5.61 -14.61 5.93
N VAL A 130 5.36 -14.59 7.22
CA VAL A 130 4.27 -13.82 7.84
C VAL A 130 4.86 -12.64 8.60
N SER A 131 4.30 -11.45 8.37
CA SER A 131 4.74 -10.23 9.04
C SER A 131 4.28 -10.16 10.50
N PRO A 132 4.97 -9.36 11.32
CA PRO A 132 4.35 -8.80 12.52
C PRO A 132 3.18 -7.89 12.12
N ILE A 133 2.47 -7.35 13.11
CA ILE A 133 1.54 -6.26 12.85
C ILE A 133 2.36 -5.04 12.44
N LEU A 134 2.22 -4.64 11.18
CA LEU A 134 2.84 -3.47 10.60
C LEU A 134 1.91 -2.26 10.78
N GLU A 135 2.46 -1.08 10.99
CA GLU A 135 1.66 0.14 11.18
C GLU A 135 2.30 1.34 10.47
N GLY A 136 1.50 2.04 9.69
CA GLY A 136 1.84 3.30 9.07
C GLY A 136 3.10 3.26 8.18
N GLU A 137 3.78 4.38 8.10
CA GLU A 137 5.02 4.55 7.34
C GLU A 137 6.13 3.62 7.82
N SER A 138 6.25 3.43 9.14
CA SER A 138 7.23 2.52 9.74
C SER A 138 7.00 1.07 9.28
N GLY A 139 5.74 0.65 9.20
CA GLY A 139 5.38 -0.68 8.68
C GLY A 139 5.72 -0.85 7.20
N LEU A 140 5.46 0.17 6.38
CA LEU A 140 5.85 0.17 4.97
C LEU A 140 7.37 0.08 4.79
N GLN A 141 8.12 0.80 5.63
CA GLN A 141 9.59 0.75 5.61
C GLN A 141 10.12 -0.64 5.97
N GLN A 142 9.54 -1.30 6.97
CA GLN A 142 9.90 -2.67 7.32
C GLN A 142 9.63 -3.65 6.17
N LEU A 143 8.47 -3.53 5.51
CA LEU A 143 8.14 -4.34 4.35
C LEU A 143 9.10 -4.09 3.18
N GLN A 144 9.43 -2.83 2.89
CA GLN A 144 10.38 -2.47 1.85
C GLN A 144 11.78 -3.04 2.14
N ASN A 145 12.22 -2.99 3.39
CA ASN A 145 13.50 -3.56 3.80
C ASN A 145 13.54 -5.08 3.59
N LEU A 146 12.47 -5.78 3.98
CA LEU A 146 12.34 -7.21 3.72
C LEU A 146 12.40 -7.48 2.21
N TRP A 147 11.61 -6.79 1.41
CA TRP A 147 11.51 -6.98 -0.03
C TRP A 147 12.86 -6.81 -0.73
N ASN A 148 13.59 -5.75 -0.40
CA ASN A 148 14.92 -5.48 -0.93
C ASN A 148 15.93 -6.62 -0.64
N ASN A 149 15.76 -7.35 0.46
CA ASN A 149 16.61 -8.48 0.80
C ASN A 149 16.18 -9.77 0.07
N LEU A 150 14.89 -9.96 -0.18
CA LEU A 150 14.39 -11.08 -0.98
C LEU A 150 14.81 -10.97 -2.46
N GLU A 151 14.70 -9.78 -3.07
CA GLU A 151 15.08 -9.54 -4.47
C GLU A 151 16.57 -9.76 -4.75
N LYS A 152 17.45 -9.59 -3.78
CA LYS A 152 18.89 -9.86 -3.94
C LYS A 152 19.20 -11.34 -4.21
N ARG A 153 18.28 -12.24 -3.92
CA ARG A 153 18.46 -13.70 -4.07
C ARG A 153 18.17 -14.19 -5.49
N GLU A 154 17.44 -13.44 -6.28
CA GLU A 154 17.08 -13.81 -7.65
C GLU A 154 18.20 -13.54 -8.68
N LYS A 155 19.33 -13.01 -8.23
CA LYS A 155 20.52 -12.74 -9.06
C LYS A 155 21.64 -13.71 -8.77
#